data_fab82fb24d1a6dc4216f5e2513359cd3
#
_entry.id   fab82fb24d1a6dc4216f5e2513359cd3
#
_cell.length_a   1.000
_cell.length_b   1.000
_cell.length_c   1.000
_cell.angle_alpha   90.00
_cell.angle_beta   90.00
_cell.angle_gamma   90.00
#
_symmetry.space_group_name_H-M   'P 1'
#
loop_
_entity.id
_entity.type
_entity.pdbx_description
1 polymer ?
#
loop_
_entity_poly.entity_id
_entity_poly.type
_entity_poly.pdbx_seq_one_letter_code
_entity_poly.pdbx_strand_id
1 'polypeptide(L)'
;LLSTVEGVKIVGLDNMNNYYDVRLKEFRLNELAKYPAFTFVKGNIADKELIAELFEKYKPSVVVNFAAQAGVRYSITNPDAYVESNLVGFFNILEACRHCESLEHLVYASSSSVYGSNKKVPYSTDDKVDNPVSLYAATKKSNELMAHAYSKLYNIPSTGLRFFTVYGPAGRPDMAYFGFTNKLVKGETIKIF
;
A
#
# COMPACT_ATOMS: atom_id res chain seq x y z
N LEU A 1 14.72 -2.11 -8.49
CA LEU A 1 14.75 -3.56 -8.69
C LEU A 1 14.95 -3.92 -10.15
N LEU A 2 14.04 -3.56 -11.07
CA LEU A 2 14.11 -3.94 -12.49
C LEU A 2 15.43 -3.54 -13.19
N SER A 3 16.07 -2.46 -12.75
CA SER A 3 17.32 -1.96 -13.32
C SER A 3 18.58 -2.40 -12.55
N THR A 4 18.44 -3.02 -11.37
CA THR A 4 19.55 -3.25 -10.43
C THR A 4 19.68 -4.70 -9.97
N VAL A 5 18.64 -5.52 -10.14
CA VAL A 5 18.64 -6.93 -9.76
C VAL A 5 18.49 -7.79 -11.00
N GLU A 6 19.51 -8.58 -11.26
CA GLU A 6 19.53 -9.49 -12.40
C GLU A 6 18.56 -10.67 -12.20
N GLY A 7 17.87 -11.09 -13.26
CA GLY A 7 16.94 -12.22 -13.24
C GLY A 7 15.61 -11.98 -12.53
N VAL A 8 15.36 -10.78 -11.96
CA VAL A 8 14.09 -10.48 -11.32
C VAL A 8 12.95 -10.40 -12.35
N LYS A 9 11.80 -10.99 -12.02
CA LYS A 9 10.53 -10.82 -12.74
C LYS A 9 9.53 -10.19 -11.80
N ILE A 10 8.85 -9.14 -12.25
CA ILE A 10 7.88 -8.40 -11.42
C ILE A 10 6.51 -8.43 -12.09
N VAL A 11 5.51 -8.84 -11.33
CA VAL A 11 4.10 -8.72 -11.68
C VAL A 11 3.50 -7.61 -10.82
N GLY A 12 3.08 -6.52 -11.46
CA GLY A 12 2.43 -5.39 -10.78
C GLY A 12 0.92 -5.45 -10.95
N LEU A 13 0.18 -5.23 -9.87
CA LEU A 13 -1.27 -5.15 -9.84
C LEU A 13 -1.71 -3.78 -9.34
N ASP A 14 -2.61 -3.11 -10.07
CA ASP A 14 -3.28 -1.87 -9.65
C ASP A 14 -4.68 -1.82 -10.28
N ASN A 15 -5.68 -1.35 -9.54
CA ASN A 15 -7.04 -1.23 -10.06
C ASN A 15 -7.26 0.00 -10.95
N MET A 16 -6.26 0.86 -11.07
CA MET A 16 -6.29 2.09 -11.87
C MET A 16 -7.46 3.02 -11.52
N ASN A 17 -7.86 3.04 -10.23
CA ASN A 17 -8.95 3.91 -9.78
C ASN A 17 -8.60 5.40 -9.97
N ASN A 18 -9.62 6.23 -9.99
CA ASN A 18 -9.53 7.67 -10.22
C ASN A 18 -9.47 8.51 -8.92
N TYR A 19 -8.94 7.96 -7.84
CA TYR A 19 -8.72 8.69 -6.60
C TYR A 19 -7.88 9.96 -6.81
N TYR A 20 -6.93 9.89 -7.75
CA TYR A 20 -6.24 11.03 -8.34
C TYR A 20 -6.14 10.80 -9.86
N ASP A 21 -5.62 11.80 -10.59
CA ASP A 21 -5.53 11.75 -12.04
C ASP A 21 -4.85 10.48 -12.56
N VAL A 22 -5.60 9.66 -13.29
CA VAL A 22 -5.15 8.35 -13.81
C VAL A 22 -3.96 8.47 -14.74
N ARG A 23 -3.80 9.62 -15.43
CA ARG A 23 -2.64 9.87 -16.30
C ARG A 23 -1.30 9.74 -15.55
N LEU A 24 -1.27 10.05 -14.26
CA LEU A 24 -0.06 9.83 -13.45
C LEU A 24 0.24 8.34 -13.24
N LYS A 25 -0.79 7.50 -13.10
CA LYS A 25 -0.63 6.05 -13.05
C LYS A 25 -0.15 5.50 -14.39
N GLU A 26 -0.73 5.96 -15.49
CA GLU A 26 -0.34 5.60 -16.85
C GLU A 26 1.12 6.00 -17.15
N PHE A 27 1.54 7.21 -16.74
CA PHE A 27 2.93 7.64 -16.84
C PHE A 27 3.88 6.65 -16.13
N ARG A 28 3.57 6.26 -14.88
CA ARG A 28 4.38 5.28 -14.13
C ARG A 28 4.43 3.92 -14.82
N LEU A 29 3.30 3.45 -15.35
CA LEU A 29 3.22 2.18 -16.07
C LEU A 29 4.03 2.23 -17.37
N ASN A 30 4.01 3.33 -18.11
CA ASN A 30 4.81 3.50 -19.31
C ASN A 30 6.31 3.45 -19.02
N GLU A 31 6.75 3.98 -17.87
CA GLU A 31 8.15 3.84 -17.43
C GLU A 31 8.50 2.39 -17.08
N LEU A 32 7.61 1.66 -16.43
CA LEU A 32 7.81 0.27 -16.07
C LEU A 32 7.75 -0.67 -17.29
N ALA A 33 6.91 -0.36 -18.26
CA ALA A 33 6.77 -1.15 -19.50
C ALA A 33 8.03 -1.18 -20.38
N LYS A 34 9.00 -0.29 -20.12
CA LYS A 34 10.32 -0.33 -20.77
C LYS A 34 11.16 -1.55 -20.35
N TYR A 35 10.78 -2.25 -19.30
CA TYR A 35 11.49 -3.41 -18.79
C TYR A 35 10.75 -4.71 -19.18
N PRO A 36 11.34 -5.59 -19.99
CA PRO A 36 10.70 -6.86 -20.40
C PRO A 36 10.36 -7.79 -19.24
N ALA A 37 11.04 -7.63 -18.10
CA ALA A 37 10.81 -8.40 -16.87
C ALA A 37 9.59 -7.91 -16.06
N PHE A 38 8.89 -6.87 -16.50
CA PHE A 38 7.69 -6.33 -15.85
C PHE A 38 6.42 -6.76 -16.57
N THR A 39 5.48 -7.28 -15.83
CA THR A 39 4.11 -7.59 -16.30
C THR A 39 3.11 -6.81 -15.50
N PHE A 40 2.20 -6.10 -16.16
CA PHE A 40 1.11 -5.38 -15.50
C PHE A 40 -0.21 -6.15 -15.62
N VAL A 41 -0.92 -6.21 -14.50
CA VAL A 41 -2.29 -6.72 -14.43
C VAL A 41 -3.18 -5.62 -13.86
N LYS A 42 -4.23 -5.25 -14.58
CA LYS A 42 -5.25 -4.35 -14.05
C LYS A 42 -6.27 -5.17 -13.28
N GLY A 43 -6.40 -4.91 -11.97
CA GLY A 43 -7.33 -5.63 -11.12
C GLY A 43 -7.36 -5.09 -9.69
N ASN A 44 -8.33 -5.57 -8.92
CA ASN A 44 -8.55 -5.17 -7.52
C ASN A 44 -8.06 -6.27 -6.58
N ILE A 45 -7.31 -5.93 -5.54
CA ILE A 45 -6.90 -6.90 -4.50
C ILE A 45 -8.08 -7.46 -3.71
N ALA A 46 -9.24 -6.80 -3.72
CA ALA A 46 -10.48 -7.31 -3.14
C ALA A 46 -11.14 -8.43 -3.97
N ASP A 47 -10.72 -8.61 -5.21
CA ASP A 47 -11.13 -9.74 -6.06
C ASP A 47 -10.33 -10.99 -5.67
N LYS A 48 -10.96 -11.85 -4.89
CA LYS A 48 -10.34 -13.05 -4.32
C LYS A 48 -9.89 -14.04 -5.39
N GLU A 49 -10.75 -14.25 -6.40
CA GLU A 49 -10.50 -15.16 -7.50
C GLU A 49 -9.30 -14.72 -8.32
N LEU A 50 -9.25 -13.44 -8.70
CA LEU A 50 -8.11 -12.86 -9.41
C LEU A 50 -6.80 -13.03 -8.63
N ILE A 51 -6.80 -12.76 -7.32
CA ILE A 51 -5.59 -12.92 -6.49
C ILE A 51 -5.15 -14.38 -6.46
N ALA A 52 -6.07 -15.33 -6.30
CA ALA A 52 -5.76 -16.76 -6.32
C ALA A 52 -5.13 -17.18 -7.66
N GLU A 53 -5.73 -16.77 -8.80
CA GLU A 53 -5.23 -17.04 -10.14
C GLU A 53 -3.81 -16.47 -10.36
N LEU A 54 -3.54 -15.26 -9.88
CA LEU A 54 -2.22 -14.64 -10.01
C LEU A 54 -1.16 -15.40 -9.21
N PHE A 55 -1.47 -15.82 -7.99
CA PHE A 55 -0.53 -16.60 -7.18
C PHE A 55 -0.28 -18.00 -7.76
N GLU A 56 -1.31 -18.67 -8.27
CA GLU A 56 -1.15 -19.95 -8.95
C GLU A 56 -0.28 -19.85 -10.20
N LYS A 57 -0.54 -18.82 -11.02
CA LYS A 57 0.16 -18.60 -12.28
C LYS A 57 1.61 -18.20 -12.11
N TYR A 58 1.89 -17.28 -11.19
CA TYR A 58 3.21 -16.65 -11.08
C TYR A 58 4.06 -17.20 -9.94
N LYS A 59 3.48 -17.87 -8.96
CA LYS A 59 4.14 -18.48 -7.80
C LYS A 59 5.21 -17.57 -7.20
N PRO A 60 4.83 -16.37 -6.71
CA PRO A 60 5.79 -15.38 -6.26
C PRO A 60 6.60 -15.87 -5.06
N SER A 61 7.92 -15.63 -5.06
CA SER A 61 8.76 -15.84 -3.88
C SER A 61 8.69 -14.65 -2.92
N VAL A 62 8.49 -13.44 -3.44
CA VAL A 62 8.34 -12.23 -2.62
C VAL A 62 7.06 -11.50 -3.03
N VAL A 63 6.25 -11.15 -2.03
CA VAL A 63 5.04 -10.34 -2.21
C VAL A 63 5.24 -8.99 -1.56
N VAL A 64 4.99 -7.91 -2.32
CA VAL A 64 5.07 -6.53 -1.81
C VAL A 64 3.69 -5.89 -1.96
N ASN A 65 2.92 -5.85 -0.87
CA ASN A 65 1.59 -5.25 -0.86
C ASN A 65 1.61 -3.79 -0.42
N PHE A 66 1.65 -2.88 -1.39
CA PHE A 66 1.45 -1.44 -1.19
C PHE A 66 0.05 -0.98 -1.63
N ALA A 67 -0.73 -1.88 -2.21
CA ALA A 67 -2.10 -1.59 -2.62
C ALA A 67 -2.97 -1.32 -1.39
N ALA A 68 -3.64 -0.17 -1.40
CA ALA A 68 -4.55 0.25 -0.37
C ALA A 68 -5.31 1.50 -0.81
N GLN A 69 -6.49 1.76 -0.22
CA GLN A 69 -7.03 3.10 -0.22
C GLN A 69 -6.28 3.92 0.84
N ALA A 70 -5.60 4.96 0.41
CA ALA A 70 -4.83 5.86 1.26
C ALA A 70 -5.55 7.20 1.47
N GLY A 71 -5.06 8.00 2.43
CA GLY A 71 -5.60 9.33 2.74
C GLY A 71 -6.52 9.34 3.96
N VAL A 72 -6.08 9.98 5.05
CA VAL A 72 -6.83 10.05 6.31
C VAL A 72 -8.19 10.74 6.12
N ARG A 73 -8.22 11.86 5.40
CA ARG A 73 -9.45 12.66 5.23
C ARG A 73 -10.48 11.98 4.34
N TYR A 74 -10.05 11.32 3.29
CA TYR A 74 -10.94 10.61 2.38
C TYR A 74 -11.65 9.44 3.07
N SER A 75 -11.08 8.87 4.14
CA SER A 75 -11.75 7.82 4.93
C SER A 75 -13.00 8.31 5.67
N ILE A 76 -13.19 9.62 5.82
CA ILE A 76 -14.39 10.20 6.44
C ILE A 76 -15.55 10.21 5.45
N THR A 77 -15.27 10.50 4.17
CA THR A 77 -16.30 10.67 3.13
C THR A 77 -16.56 9.40 2.32
N ASN A 78 -15.60 8.48 2.28
CA ASN A 78 -15.73 7.21 1.55
C ASN A 78 -15.14 6.03 2.36
N PRO A 79 -15.76 5.65 3.48
CA PRO A 79 -15.26 4.59 4.37
C PRO A 79 -15.22 3.21 3.71
N ASP A 80 -16.20 2.89 2.84
CA ASP A 80 -16.32 1.58 2.20
C ASP A 80 -15.08 1.20 1.37
N ALA A 81 -14.49 2.17 0.68
CA ALA A 81 -13.26 1.94 -0.08
C ALA A 81 -12.08 1.49 0.81
N TYR A 82 -12.08 1.89 2.09
CA TYR A 82 -11.05 1.49 3.06
C TYR A 82 -11.31 0.08 3.61
N VAL A 83 -12.55 -0.26 3.84
CA VAL A 83 -12.91 -1.63 4.26
C VAL A 83 -12.60 -2.60 3.13
N GLU A 84 -13.08 -2.32 1.92
CA GLU A 84 -12.85 -3.15 0.74
C GLU A 84 -11.35 -3.35 0.45
N SER A 85 -10.62 -2.26 0.24
CA SER A 85 -9.21 -2.38 -0.18
C SER A 85 -8.28 -2.78 0.96
N ASN A 86 -8.43 -2.16 2.16
CA ASN A 86 -7.44 -2.30 3.21
C ASN A 86 -7.70 -3.52 4.10
N LEU A 87 -8.95 -3.96 4.26
CA LEU A 87 -9.26 -5.14 5.05
C LEU A 87 -9.50 -6.36 4.17
N VAL A 88 -10.51 -6.33 3.30
CA VAL A 88 -10.83 -7.47 2.43
C VAL A 88 -9.69 -7.76 1.47
N GLY A 89 -9.17 -6.73 0.79
CA GLY A 89 -8.05 -6.90 -0.14
C GLY A 89 -6.79 -7.43 0.54
N PHE A 90 -6.43 -6.90 1.70
CA PHE A 90 -5.27 -7.38 2.44
C PHE A 90 -5.46 -8.81 2.97
N PHE A 91 -6.67 -9.16 3.40
CA PHE A 91 -7.02 -10.53 3.76
C PHE A 91 -6.82 -11.50 2.60
N ASN A 92 -7.26 -11.15 1.39
CA ASN A 92 -7.05 -11.98 0.20
C ASN A 92 -5.56 -12.21 -0.09
N ILE A 93 -4.74 -11.18 0.08
CA ILE A 93 -3.27 -11.31 -0.06
C ILE A 93 -2.70 -12.28 1.00
N LEU A 94 -3.13 -12.17 2.25
CA LEU A 94 -2.67 -13.06 3.32
C LEU A 94 -3.07 -14.53 3.06
N GLU A 95 -4.32 -14.77 2.61
CA GLU A 95 -4.77 -16.10 2.26
C GLU A 95 -4.02 -16.67 1.05
N ALA A 96 -3.76 -15.86 0.02
CA ALA A 96 -2.96 -16.29 -1.11
C ALA A 96 -1.50 -16.60 -0.69
N CYS A 97 -0.90 -15.77 0.17
CA CYS A 97 0.42 -16.02 0.75
C CYS A 97 0.47 -17.34 1.54
N ARG A 98 -0.58 -17.62 2.32
CA ARG A 98 -0.67 -18.85 3.13
C ARG A 98 -0.62 -20.13 2.29
N HIS A 99 -1.18 -20.09 1.10
CA HIS A 99 -1.26 -21.24 0.19
C HIS A 99 -0.16 -21.26 -0.88
N CYS A 100 0.77 -20.30 -0.85
CA CYS A 100 1.86 -20.17 -1.82
C CYS A 100 3.14 -20.82 -1.30
N GLU A 101 3.43 -22.04 -1.73
CA GLU A 101 4.60 -22.79 -1.30
C GLU A 101 5.95 -22.13 -1.63
N SER A 102 5.98 -21.31 -2.69
CA SER A 102 7.19 -20.59 -3.11
C SER A 102 7.43 -19.31 -2.32
N LEU A 103 6.54 -18.92 -1.39
CA LEU A 103 6.65 -17.66 -0.68
C LEU A 103 7.78 -17.67 0.34
N GLU A 104 8.72 -16.75 0.16
CA GLU A 104 9.83 -16.50 1.08
C GLU A 104 9.55 -15.31 2.00
N HIS A 105 8.86 -14.27 1.52
CA HIS A 105 8.61 -13.07 2.32
C HIS A 105 7.42 -12.25 1.83
N LEU A 106 6.65 -11.71 2.79
CA LEU A 106 5.62 -10.69 2.56
C LEU A 106 6.08 -9.34 3.14
N VAL A 107 6.17 -8.32 2.29
CA VAL A 107 6.33 -6.92 2.72
C VAL A 107 5.01 -6.19 2.54
N TYR A 108 4.56 -5.43 3.53
CA TYR A 108 3.32 -4.68 3.40
C TYR A 108 3.41 -3.26 3.96
N ALA A 109 2.63 -2.34 3.37
CA ALA A 109 2.55 -0.98 3.85
C ALA A 109 1.60 -0.86 5.05
N SER A 110 2.16 -0.56 6.22
CA SER A 110 1.47 0.12 7.31
C SER A 110 1.59 1.64 7.14
N SER A 111 1.39 2.41 8.19
CA SER A 111 1.42 3.87 8.15
C SER A 111 1.82 4.45 9.51
N SER A 112 2.52 5.58 9.50
CA SER A 112 2.73 6.37 10.72
C SER A 112 1.42 6.82 11.38
N SER A 113 0.30 6.82 10.66
CA SER A 113 -1.03 7.11 11.22
C SER A 113 -1.45 6.15 12.33
N VAL A 114 -0.85 4.95 12.43
CA VAL A 114 -1.12 3.99 13.51
C VAL A 114 -0.66 4.49 14.88
N TYR A 115 0.30 5.43 14.92
CA TYR A 115 0.70 6.08 16.18
C TYR A 115 -0.40 6.92 16.80
N GLY A 116 -1.40 7.35 16.02
CA GLY A 116 -2.61 8.01 16.52
C GLY A 116 -2.31 9.22 17.40
N SER A 117 -2.80 9.19 18.63
CA SER A 117 -2.63 10.27 19.62
C SER A 117 -1.34 10.16 20.45
N ASN A 118 -0.37 9.34 20.06
CA ASN A 118 0.92 9.24 20.76
C ASN A 118 1.65 10.60 20.75
N LYS A 119 2.06 11.05 21.95
CA LYS A 119 2.77 12.33 22.14
C LYS A 119 4.28 12.20 22.23
N LYS A 120 4.79 10.97 22.27
CA LYS A 120 6.22 10.71 22.34
C LYS A 120 6.91 11.07 21.02
N VAL A 121 8.02 11.77 21.08
CA VAL A 121 8.87 12.15 19.94
C VAL A 121 10.32 11.85 20.29
N PRO A 122 11.04 11.10 19.44
CA PRO A 122 10.62 10.45 18.21
C PRO A 122 9.72 9.22 18.47
N TYR A 123 8.89 8.84 17.50
CA TYR A 123 8.15 7.59 17.56
C TYR A 123 9.09 6.38 17.52
N SER A 124 8.71 5.31 18.21
CA SER A 124 9.42 4.02 18.20
C SER A 124 8.50 2.91 17.69
N THR A 125 9.08 1.90 17.07
CA THR A 125 8.34 0.68 16.72
C THR A 125 7.80 -0.07 17.93
N ASP A 126 8.40 0.14 19.11
CA ASP A 126 7.97 -0.45 20.39
C ASP A 126 6.81 0.30 21.06
N ASP A 127 6.47 1.50 20.54
CA ASP A 127 5.36 2.27 21.08
C ASP A 127 4.03 1.53 20.87
N LYS A 128 3.17 1.57 21.89
CA LYS A 128 1.80 1.07 21.76
C LYS A 128 1.03 1.93 20.76
N VAL A 129 0.35 1.27 19.83
CA VAL A 129 -0.40 1.91 18.73
C VAL A 129 -1.87 1.47 18.75
N ASP A 130 -2.49 1.55 19.92
CA ASP A 130 -3.84 1.02 20.18
C ASP A 130 -4.93 2.10 20.08
N ASN A 131 -4.56 3.37 19.79
CA ASN A 131 -5.46 4.51 19.76
C ASN A 131 -5.44 5.23 18.39
N PRO A 132 -5.87 4.55 17.30
CA PRO A 132 -5.97 5.20 15.99
C PRO A 132 -7.03 6.31 16.03
N VAL A 133 -6.75 7.43 15.36
CA VAL A 133 -7.64 8.61 15.33
C VAL A 133 -8.36 8.78 13.99
N SER A 134 -8.32 7.79 13.11
CA SER A 134 -9.04 7.75 11.84
C SER A 134 -9.35 6.32 11.42
N LEU A 135 -10.38 6.14 10.58
CA LEU A 135 -10.68 4.83 10.00
C LEU A 135 -9.48 4.30 9.18
N TYR A 136 -8.82 5.15 8.41
CA TYR A 136 -7.59 4.77 7.71
C TYR A 136 -6.54 4.18 8.66
N ALA A 137 -6.25 4.88 9.77
CA ALA A 137 -5.30 4.39 10.77
C ALA A 137 -5.75 3.05 11.38
N ALA A 138 -7.05 2.91 11.68
CA ALA A 138 -7.62 1.67 12.19
C ALA A 138 -7.44 0.51 11.20
N THR A 139 -7.70 0.72 9.90
CA THR A 139 -7.48 -0.33 8.88
C THR A 139 -6.00 -0.71 8.77
N LYS A 140 -5.07 0.25 8.85
CA LYS A 140 -3.63 -0.03 8.82
C LYS A 140 -3.14 -0.77 10.07
N LYS A 141 -3.67 -0.41 11.26
CA LYS A 141 -3.42 -1.18 12.48
C LYS A 141 -3.98 -2.60 12.38
N SER A 142 -5.16 -2.76 11.80
CA SER A 142 -5.74 -4.09 11.54
C SER A 142 -4.84 -4.93 10.64
N ASN A 143 -4.23 -4.33 9.61
CA ASN A 143 -3.27 -5.05 8.76
C ASN A 143 -2.06 -5.58 9.58
N GLU A 144 -1.51 -4.79 10.51
CA GLU A 144 -0.44 -5.25 11.40
C GLU A 144 -0.87 -6.44 12.26
N LEU A 145 -2.08 -6.39 12.82
CA LEU A 145 -2.63 -7.48 13.66
C LEU A 145 -2.91 -8.74 12.84
N MET A 146 -3.51 -8.59 11.66
CA MET A 146 -3.78 -9.72 10.76
C MET A 146 -2.48 -10.38 10.29
N ALA A 147 -1.49 -9.59 9.85
CA ALA A 147 -0.19 -10.13 9.43
C ALA A 147 0.53 -10.83 10.58
N HIS A 148 0.48 -10.29 11.80
CA HIS A 148 1.03 -10.93 12.99
C HIS A 148 0.38 -12.29 13.27
N ALA A 149 -0.97 -12.35 13.23
CA ALA A 149 -1.71 -13.60 13.43
C ALA A 149 -1.34 -14.65 12.37
N TYR A 150 -1.28 -14.26 11.09
CA TYR A 150 -0.91 -15.17 10.00
C TYR A 150 0.55 -15.64 10.10
N SER A 151 1.46 -14.75 10.50
CA SER A 151 2.85 -15.13 10.76
C SER A 151 2.95 -16.18 11.86
N LYS A 152 2.16 -16.06 12.94
CA LYS A 152 2.17 -17.03 14.04
C LYS A 152 1.49 -18.34 13.71
N LEU A 153 0.35 -18.29 13.00
CA LEU A 153 -0.44 -19.48 12.69
C LEU A 153 0.14 -20.30 11.53
N TYR A 154 0.70 -19.61 10.53
CA TYR A 154 1.08 -20.23 9.25
C TYR A 154 2.56 -20.03 8.91
N ASN A 155 3.37 -19.50 9.84
CA ASN A 155 4.81 -19.25 9.66
C ASN A 155 5.12 -18.36 8.42
N ILE A 156 4.25 -17.42 8.06
CA ILE A 156 4.49 -16.50 6.95
C ILE A 156 5.50 -15.43 7.39
N PRO A 157 6.74 -15.39 6.81
CA PRO A 157 7.67 -14.33 7.11
C PRO A 157 7.13 -13.01 6.57
N SER A 158 6.95 -12.02 7.45
CA SER A 158 6.36 -10.74 7.04
C SER A 158 7.01 -9.53 7.70
N THR A 159 7.08 -8.42 6.95
CA THR A 159 7.57 -7.13 7.42
C THR A 159 6.56 -6.03 7.11
N GLY A 160 6.01 -5.39 8.14
CA GLY A 160 5.16 -4.22 8.03
C GLY A 160 5.98 -2.93 8.10
N LEU A 161 5.78 -2.02 7.15
CA LEU A 161 6.49 -0.75 7.05
C LEU A 161 5.57 0.41 7.43
N ARG A 162 5.83 1.09 8.55
CA ARG A 162 5.10 2.28 9.00
C ARG A 162 5.60 3.52 8.26
N PHE A 163 5.17 3.68 7.00
CA PHE A 163 5.57 4.82 6.20
C PHE A 163 5.07 6.14 6.79
N PHE A 164 5.96 7.12 6.83
CA PHE A 164 5.64 8.53 6.99
C PHE A 164 5.29 9.14 5.63
N THR A 165 5.28 10.48 5.51
CA THR A 165 5.04 11.14 4.23
C THR A 165 6.13 10.80 3.24
N VAL A 166 5.80 10.00 2.23
CA VAL A 166 6.71 9.64 1.15
C VAL A 166 6.67 10.74 0.10
N TYR A 167 7.82 11.21 -0.36
CA TYR A 167 7.97 12.22 -1.38
C TYR A 167 9.00 11.80 -2.43
N GLY A 168 8.96 12.44 -3.60
CA GLY A 168 9.88 12.17 -4.69
C GLY A 168 9.24 12.34 -6.07
N PRO A 169 9.98 12.08 -7.16
CA PRO A 169 9.46 12.14 -8.52
C PRO A 169 8.25 11.23 -8.69
N ALA A 170 7.26 11.69 -9.46
CA ALA A 170 5.99 10.98 -9.67
C ALA A 170 5.21 10.65 -8.38
N GLY A 171 5.43 11.42 -7.30
CA GLY A 171 4.71 11.28 -6.04
C GLY A 171 3.20 11.55 -6.17
N ARG A 172 2.42 11.15 -5.16
CA ARG A 172 0.96 11.35 -5.15
C ARG A 172 0.61 12.84 -5.03
N PRO A 173 -0.35 13.35 -5.83
CA PRO A 173 -0.68 14.78 -5.87
C PRO A 173 -1.50 15.27 -4.67
N ASP A 174 -2.08 14.37 -3.88
CA ASP A 174 -2.84 14.68 -2.66
C ASP A 174 -1.95 14.89 -1.42
N MET A 175 -0.65 14.72 -1.55
CA MET A 175 0.30 15.00 -0.47
C MET A 175 0.51 16.50 -0.27
N ALA A 176 0.72 16.91 0.98
CA ALA A 176 0.82 18.31 1.38
C ALA A 176 1.88 19.09 0.58
N TYR A 177 3.08 18.53 0.43
CA TYR A 177 4.16 19.17 -0.32
C TYR A 177 3.77 19.45 -1.78
N PHE A 178 3.08 18.51 -2.45
CA PHE A 178 2.64 18.66 -3.82
C PHE A 178 1.53 19.70 -3.94
N GLY A 179 0.51 19.61 -3.05
CA GLY A 179 -0.59 20.56 -3.00
C GLY A 179 -0.12 21.99 -2.69
N PHE A 180 0.82 22.17 -1.78
CA PHE A 180 1.39 23.46 -1.42
C PHE A 180 2.21 24.05 -2.57
N THR A 181 3.07 23.25 -3.19
CA THR A 181 3.87 23.69 -4.35
C THR A 181 2.98 24.17 -5.49
N ASN A 182 1.94 23.41 -5.83
CA ASN A 182 0.99 23.79 -6.88
C ASN A 182 0.28 25.13 -6.59
N LYS A 183 -0.14 25.33 -5.34
CA LYS A 183 -0.78 26.59 -4.93
C LYS A 183 0.19 27.76 -4.97
N LEU A 184 1.43 27.58 -4.50
CA LEU A 184 2.45 28.62 -4.56
C LEU A 184 2.75 29.05 -6.00
N VAL A 185 2.92 28.08 -6.91
CA VAL A 185 3.16 28.37 -8.34
C VAL A 185 2.00 29.15 -8.98
N LYS A 186 0.75 28.88 -8.53
CA LYS A 186 -0.44 29.57 -9.02
C LYS A 186 -0.77 30.87 -8.27
N GLY A 187 -0.01 31.25 -7.25
CA GLY A 187 -0.33 32.40 -6.39
C GLY A 187 -1.57 32.21 -5.51
N GLU A 188 -1.99 30.97 -5.26
CA GLU A 188 -3.16 30.64 -4.46
C GLU A 188 -2.81 30.55 -2.95
N THR A 189 -3.80 30.83 -2.11
CA THR A 189 -3.63 30.76 -0.64
C THR A 189 -3.47 29.31 -0.17
N ILE A 190 -2.44 29.05 0.65
CA ILE A 190 -2.23 27.78 1.34
C ILE A 190 -3.01 27.80 2.65
N LYS A 191 -3.82 26.75 2.90
CA LYS A 191 -4.43 26.51 4.21
C LYS A 191 -3.50 25.60 5.02
N ILE A 192 -3.03 26.09 6.16
CA ILE A 192 -2.27 25.31 7.15
C ILE A 192 -3.28 24.79 8.18
N PHE A 193 -3.16 23.52 8.57
CA PHE A 193 -4.07 22.85 9.50
C PHE A 193 -3.32 22.35 10.73
#